data_c26abb6cf1f3ad8549fc9ff97684f72b
#
_entry.id   c26abb6cf1f3ad8549fc9ff97684f72b
#
_cell.length_a   1.000
_cell.length_b   1.000
_cell.length_c   1.000
_cell.angle_alpha   90.00
_cell.angle_beta   90.00
_cell.angle_gamma   90.00
#
_symmetry.space_group_name_H-M   'P 1'
#
loop_
_entity.id
_entity.type
_entity.pdbx_description
1 polymer ?
#
loop_
_entity_poly.entity_id
_entity_poly.type
_entity_poly.pdbx_seq_one_letter_code
_entity_poly.pdbx_strand_id
1 'polypeptide(L)'
;MKNSILQKYNVPGPRYTSYPTVPYWDESDFTYQNWIDTLKRSFAESNSEEGLSLYIHLPFCESMCTFCGCNKRITKNHDVENPYIEAVIKEWSLYCKLLNEKPIIKEIHLGGGTPTFFSPKNLEDL
;
A
#
# COMPACT_ATOMS: atom_id res chain seq x y z
N MET A 1 -28.70 34.40 -13.27
CA MET A 1 -28.99 33.00 -12.91
C MET A 1 -27.90 32.54 -11.97
N LYS A 2 -28.27 32.11 -10.74
CA LYS A 2 -27.27 31.54 -9.79
C LYS A 2 -26.83 30.21 -10.34
N ASN A 3 -25.56 30.07 -10.77
CA ASN A 3 -24.98 28.76 -11.10
C ASN A 3 -25.15 27.85 -9.90
N SER A 4 -25.75 26.69 -10.10
CA SER A 4 -25.86 25.70 -9.03
C SER A 4 -24.47 25.27 -8.55
N ILE A 5 -24.35 24.85 -7.30
CA ILE A 5 -23.07 24.30 -6.76
C ILE A 5 -22.57 23.18 -7.67
N LEU A 6 -23.46 22.35 -8.21
CA LEU A 6 -23.10 21.29 -9.15
C LEU A 6 -22.42 21.83 -10.41
N GLN A 7 -22.93 22.92 -11.00
CA GLN A 7 -22.31 23.54 -12.19
C GLN A 7 -20.95 24.16 -11.87
N LYS A 8 -20.80 24.74 -10.68
CA LYS A 8 -19.54 25.33 -10.23
C LYS A 8 -18.41 24.29 -10.10
N TYR A 9 -18.73 23.09 -9.63
CA TYR A 9 -17.73 22.07 -9.36
C TYR A 9 -17.69 20.94 -10.41
N ASN A 10 -18.57 20.95 -11.40
CA ASN A 10 -18.54 20.03 -12.53
C ASN A 10 -17.52 20.51 -13.58
N VAL A 11 -16.25 20.50 -13.19
CA VAL A 11 -15.10 20.87 -14.02
C VAL A 11 -14.06 19.77 -13.96
N PRO A 12 -13.28 19.56 -15.03
CA PRO A 12 -12.14 18.67 -14.98
C PRO A 12 -11.20 19.07 -13.84
N GLY A 13 -10.82 18.12 -13.02
CA GLY A 13 -9.89 18.33 -11.92
C GLY A 13 -8.84 17.23 -11.87
N PRO A 14 -7.67 17.49 -11.27
CA PRO A 14 -6.68 16.45 -11.05
C PRO A 14 -7.20 15.40 -10.09
N ARG A 15 -6.70 14.17 -10.23
CA ARG A 15 -6.95 13.11 -9.25
C ARG A 15 -6.13 13.43 -7.99
N TYR A 16 -6.81 13.71 -6.89
CA TYR A 16 -6.17 13.88 -5.59
C TYR A 16 -6.18 12.54 -4.85
N THR A 17 -5.01 11.93 -4.73
CA THR A 17 -4.82 10.68 -3.97
C THR A 17 -4.07 10.92 -2.66
N SER A 18 -3.49 12.11 -2.50
CA SER A 18 -2.73 12.52 -1.32
C SER A 18 -2.72 14.05 -1.21
N TYR A 19 -2.34 14.57 -0.06
CA TYR A 19 -2.09 15.99 0.13
C TYR A 19 -0.79 16.18 0.92
N PRO A 20 0.21 16.90 0.38
CA PRO A 20 0.23 17.50 -0.97
C PRO A 20 0.13 16.44 -2.07
N THR A 21 -0.30 16.84 -3.27
CA THR A 21 -0.37 15.92 -4.42
C THR A 21 1.03 15.60 -4.95
N VAL A 22 1.20 14.43 -5.55
CA VAL A 22 2.50 13.89 -6.01
C VAL A 22 3.41 14.90 -6.73
N PRO A 23 2.92 15.78 -7.65
CA PRO A 23 3.78 16.77 -8.29
C PRO A 23 4.42 17.81 -7.34
N TYR A 24 3.93 17.90 -6.11
CA TYR A 24 4.43 18.82 -5.08
C TYR A 24 5.19 18.12 -3.96
N TRP A 25 5.52 16.83 -4.15
CA TRP A 25 6.38 16.14 -3.21
C TRP A 25 7.83 16.61 -3.40
N ASP A 26 8.46 16.93 -2.29
CA ASP A 26 9.87 17.27 -2.26
C ASP A 26 10.67 16.03 -1.85
N GLU A 27 11.53 15.55 -2.74
CA GLU A 27 12.39 14.39 -2.51
C GLU A 27 13.84 14.79 -2.21
N SER A 28 14.14 16.11 -2.14
CA SER A 28 15.51 16.61 -2.03
C SER A 28 16.23 16.10 -0.78
N ASP A 29 15.49 15.95 0.32
CA ASP A 29 16.03 15.51 1.61
C ASP A 29 15.73 14.02 1.91
N PHE A 30 15.12 13.30 0.95
CA PHE A 30 14.79 11.89 1.18
C PHE A 30 16.05 11.03 1.12
N THR A 31 16.34 10.35 2.24
CA THR A 31 17.36 9.32 2.33
C THR A 31 16.79 8.05 2.96
N TYR A 32 17.39 6.91 2.66
CA TYR A 32 17.01 5.65 3.30
C TYR A 32 17.11 5.73 4.83
N GLN A 33 18.12 6.44 5.36
CA GLN A 33 18.29 6.61 6.81
C GLN A 33 17.16 7.46 7.41
N ASN A 34 16.80 8.57 6.77
CA ASN A 34 15.69 9.42 7.23
C ASN A 34 14.36 8.66 7.28
N TRP A 35 14.15 7.77 6.30
CA TRP A 35 12.98 6.91 6.28
C TRP A 35 12.97 5.92 7.46
N ILE A 36 14.10 5.23 7.73
CA ILE A 36 14.24 4.31 8.87
C ILE A 36 14.01 5.03 10.19
N ASP A 37 14.62 6.19 10.37
CA ASP A 37 14.51 6.95 11.62
C ASP A 37 13.08 7.43 11.85
N THR A 38 12.39 7.84 10.80
CA THR A 38 10.98 8.23 10.86
C THR A 38 10.08 7.03 11.19
N LEU A 39 10.31 5.89 10.54
CA LEU A 39 9.58 4.66 10.84
C LEU A 39 9.74 4.25 12.31
N LYS A 40 10.97 4.20 12.82
CA LYS A 40 11.25 3.84 14.21
C LYS A 40 10.61 4.78 15.21
N ARG A 41 10.68 6.09 14.94
CA ARG A 41 10.07 7.11 15.79
C ARG A 41 8.55 6.95 15.83
N SER A 42 7.90 6.90 14.67
CA SER A 42 6.45 6.73 14.57
C SER A 42 5.98 5.44 15.23
N PHE A 43 6.74 4.35 15.04
CA PHE A 43 6.45 3.07 15.68
C PHE A 43 6.52 3.17 17.21
N ALA A 44 7.57 3.78 17.75
CA ALA A 44 7.74 3.93 19.20
C ALA A 44 6.63 4.79 19.83
N GLU A 45 6.12 5.77 19.10
CA GLU A 45 5.05 6.67 19.55
C GLU A 45 3.67 5.99 19.54
N SER A 46 3.40 5.08 18.58
CA SER A 46 2.04 4.58 18.35
C SER A 46 1.82 3.09 18.66
N ASN A 47 2.86 2.27 18.71
CA ASN A 47 2.71 0.81 18.76
C ASN A 47 1.90 0.30 19.97
N SER A 48 2.08 0.89 21.16
CA SER A 48 1.41 0.42 22.38
C SER A 48 -0.08 0.78 22.44
N GLU A 49 -0.48 1.87 21.81
CA GLU A 49 -1.84 2.41 21.91
C GLU A 49 -2.63 2.17 20.62
N GLU A 50 -2.16 2.72 19.52
CA GLU A 50 -2.84 2.67 18.24
C GLU A 50 -2.51 1.39 17.44
N GLY A 51 -1.28 0.87 17.58
CA GLY A 51 -0.78 -0.24 16.81
C GLY A 51 -0.49 0.13 15.35
N LEU A 52 -0.36 -0.88 14.49
CA LEU A 52 -0.05 -0.73 13.07
C LEU A 52 -1.22 -1.17 12.20
N SER A 53 -1.48 -0.42 11.13
CA SER A 53 -2.26 -0.86 9.98
C SER A 53 -1.30 -1.28 8.87
N LEU A 54 -1.48 -2.49 8.37
CA LEU A 54 -0.68 -3.03 7.27
C LEU A 54 -1.49 -2.99 5.97
N TYR A 55 -0.87 -2.44 4.93
CA TYR A 55 -1.34 -2.60 3.56
C TYR A 55 -0.39 -3.52 2.81
N ILE A 56 -0.89 -4.66 2.34
CA ILE A 56 -0.14 -5.60 1.53
C ILE A 56 -0.63 -5.49 0.10
N HIS A 57 0.27 -5.07 -0.78
CA HIS A 57 -0.03 -4.90 -2.20
C HIS A 57 0.11 -6.24 -2.93
N LEU A 58 -1.00 -6.75 -3.47
CA LEU A 58 -1.07 -8.00 -4.25
C LEU A 58 -1.34 -7.63 -5.72
N PRO A 59 -0.31 -7.55 -6.59
CA PRO A 59 -0.39 -6.84 -7.87
C PRO A 59 -1.02 -7.65 -9.01
N PHE A 60 -1.26 -8.95 -8.84
CA PHE A 60 -1.65 -9.81 -9.95
C PHE A 60 -3.15 -9.80 -10.23
N CYS A 61 -3.49 -9.81 -11.53
CA CYS A 61 -4.84 -9.98 -12.05
C CYS A 61 -4.80 -10.85 -13.31
N GLU A 62 -5.83 -11.67 -13.55
CA GLU A 62 -5.95 -12.44 -14.78
C GLU A 62 -6.37 -11.58 -15.99
N SER A 63 -7.09 -10.50 -15.73
CA SER A 63 -7.57 -9.58 -16.76
C SER A 63 -7.53 -8.14 -16.29
N MET A 64 -7.47 -7.22 -17.24
CA MET A 64 -7.46 -5.79 -16.96
C MET A 64 -8.88 -5.25 -16.91
N CYS A 65 -9.23 -4.58 -15.82
CA CYS A 65 -10.48 -3.83 -15.71
C CYS A 65 -10.44 -2.57 -16.56
N THR A 66 -11.58 -2.20 -17.15
CA THR A 66 -11.71 -1.04 -18.05
C THR A 66 -11.41 0.31 -17.36
N PHE A 67 -11.50 0.36 -16.04
CA PHE A 67 -11.30 1.56 -15.23
C PHE A 67 -10.23 1.37 -14.15
N CYS A 68 -9.10 0.74 -14.50
CA CYS A 68 -8.06 0.37 -13.55
C CYS A 68 -6.91 1.38 -13.52
N GLY A 69 -6.66 1.99 -12.35
CA GLY A 69 -5.50 2.84 -12.07
C GLY A 69 -4.48 2.22 -11.13
N CYS A 70 -4.66 0.96 -10.72
CA CYS A 70 -3.76 0.29 -9.77
C CYS A 70 -2.41 -0.07 -10.39
N ASN A 71 -1.37 -0.11 -9.57
CA ASN A 71 -0.12 -0.76 -9.95
C ASN A 71 -0.37 -2.27 -9.99
N LYS A 72 -0.36 -2.88 -11.19
CA LYS A 72 -0.74 -4.26 -11.42
C LYS A 72 0.09 -4.93 -12.49
N ARG A 73 0.08 -6.26 -12.44
CA ARG A 73 0.62 -7.14 -13.48
C ARG A 73 -0.44 -8.12 -13.94
N ILE A 74 -0.78 -8.08 -15.22
CA ILE A 74 -1.75 -9.02 -15.81
C ILE A 74 -1.02 -10.30 -16.16
N THR A 75 -1.51 -11.42 -15.62
CA THR A 75 -0.99 -12.76 -15.89
C THR A 75 -2.02 -13.82 -15.51
N LYS A 76 -2.00 -14.95 -16.23
CA LYS A 76 -2.75 -16.17 -15.87
C LYS A 76 -1.81 -17.24 -15.30
N ASN A 77 -0.51 -16.95 -15.21
CA ASN A 77 0.46 -17.88 -14.65
C ASN A 77 0.50 -17.73 -13.14
N HIS A 78 -0.01 -18.72 -12.43
CA HIS A 78 -0.04 -18.77 -10.98
C HIS A 78 1.30 -19.16 -10.32
N ASP A 79 2.32 -19.58 -11.10
CA ASP A 79 3.66 -19.84 -10.57
C ASP A 79 4.32 -18.56 -9.98
N VAL A 80 3.77 -17.38 -10.31
CA VAL A 80 4.23 -16.10 -9.74
C VAL A 80 3.85 -15.90 -8.27
N GLU A 81 2.90 -16.67 -7.75
CA GLU A 81 2.36 -16.50 -6.40
C GLU A 81 3.43 -16.76 -5.33
N ASN A 82 4.01 -17.95 -5.32
CA ASN A 82 4.95 -18.38 -4.27
C ASN A 82 6.15 -17.43 -4.13
N PRO A 83 6.89 -17.10 -5.23
CA PRO A 83 8.00 -16.17 -5.12
C PRO A 83 7.59 -14.79 -4.61
N TYR A 84 6.38 -14.36 -4.92
CA TYR A 84 5.88 -13.07 -4.46
C TYR A 84 5.58 -13.08 -2.95
N ILE A 85 4.85 -14.10 -2.47
CA ILE A 85 4.55 -14.27 -1.05
C ILE A 85 5.85 -14.39 -0.22
N GLU A 86 6.81 -15.18 -0.68
CA GLU A 86 8.13 -15.29 -0.04
C GLU A 86 8.82 -13.92 0.06
N ALA A 87 8.74 -13.10 -0.99
CA ALA A 87 9.32 -11.76 -0.99
C ALA A 87 8.63 -10.83 0.02
N VAL A 88 7.29 -10.87 0.10
CA VAL A 88 6.51 -10.09 1.06
C VAL A 88 6.84 -10.49 2.51
N ILE A 89 6.88 -11.78 2.80
CA ILE A 89 7.24 -12.30 4.13
C ILE A 89 8.68 -11.90 4.49
N LYS A 90 9.59 -11.97 3.54
CA LYS A 90 10.98 -11.53 3.74
C LYS A 90 11.05 -10.03 4.03
N GLU A 91 10.32 -9.22 3.28
CA GLU A 91 10.23 -7.77 3.52
C GLU A 91 9.70 -7.49 4.92
N TRP A 92 8.59 -8.12 5.32
CA TRP A 92 8.05 -7.99 6.68
C TRP A 92 9.09 -8.38 7.76
N SER A 93 9.84 -9.45 7.52
CA SER A 93 10.92 -9.87 8.44
C SER A 93 12.03 -8.80 8.58
N LEU A 94 12.29 -8.00 7.53
CA LEU A 94 13.23 -6.88 7.62
C LEU A 94 12.67 -5.76 8.49
N TYR A 95 11.39 -5.43 8.35
CA TYR A 95 10.73 -4.46 9.23
C TYR A 95 10.78 -4.90 10.69
N CYS A 96 10.42 -6.16 10.99
CA CYS A 96 10.48 -6.69 12.35
C CYS A 96 11.89 -6.63 12.97
N LYS A 97 12.94 -6.75 12.15
CA LYS A 97 14.34 -6.60 12.62
C LYS A 97 14.72 -5.15 12.91
N LEU A 98 14.08 -4.19 12.24
CA LEU A 98 14.33 -2.77 12.45
C LEU A 98 13.61 -2.23 13.68
N LEU A 99 12.48 -2.84 14.05
CA LEU A 99 11.66 -2.42 15.17
C LEU A 99 12.19 -3.03 16.48
N ASN A 100 12.25 -2.23 17.54
CA ASN A 100 12.83 -2.67 18.82
C ASN A 100 11.87 -3.54 19.65
N GLU A 101 10.58 -3.56 19.28
CA GLU A 101 9.50 -4.24 19.99
C GLU A 101 8.65 -5.06 19.01
N LYS A 102 7.84 -5.96 19.55
CA LYS A 102 6.88 -6.71 18.73
C LYS A 102 5.79 -5.80 18.21
N PRO A 103 5.58 -5.73 16.88
CA PRO A 103 4.50 -4.95 16.32
C PRO A 103 3.11 -5.45 16.76
N ILE A 104 2.25 -4.54 17.15
CA ILE A 104 0.83 -4.82 17.42
C ILE A 104 0.05 -4.47 16.16
N ILE A 105 -0.44 -5.48 15.46
CA ILE A 105 -1.21 -5.31 14.23
C ILE A 105 -2.68 -5.13 14.59
N LYS A 106 -3.27 -4.00 14.22
CA LYS A 106 -4.69 -3.69 14.42
C LYS A 106 -5.52 -3.95 13.17
N GLU A 107 -4.92 -3.75 12.00
CA GLU A 107 -5.62 -3.85 10.74
C GLU A 107 -4.69 -4.42 9.66
N ILE A 108 -5.23 -5.27 8.81
CA ILE A 108 -4.56 -5.75 7.60
C ILE A 108 -5.49 -5.50 6.41
N HIS A 109 -4.97 -4.81 5.41
CA HIS A 109 -5.66 -4.58 4.15
C HIS A 109 -4.87 -5.22 3.00
N LEU A 110 -5.54 -6.09 2.24
CA LEU A 110 -5.01 -6.70 1.03
C LEU A 110 -5.59 -5.97 -0.18
N GLY A 111 -4.74 -5.39 -1.01
CA GLY A 111 -5.19 -4.57 -2.12
C GLY A 111 -4.25 -4.60 -3.32
N GLY A 112 -4.50 -3.72 -4.30
CA GLY A 112 -3.69 -3.56 -5.51
C GLY A 112 -4.33 -4.15 -6.75
N GLY A 113 -4.06 -5.41 -7.06
CA GLY A 113 -4.68 -6.16 -8.14
C GLY A 113 -5.95 -6.87 -7.68
N THR A 114 -5.95 -8.18 -7.77
CA THR A 114 -7.05 -9.05 -7.32
C THR A 114 -6.51 -9.97 -6.22
N PRO A 115 -6.78 -9.71 -4.94
CA PRO A 115 -6.26 -10.57 -3.86
C PRO A 115 -6.62 -12.04 -4.03
N THR A 116 -7.82 -12.34 -4.55
CA THR A 116 -8.29 -13.70 -4.84
C THR A 116 -7.65 -14.34 -6.10
N PHE A 117 -6.68 -13.66 -6.73
CA PHE A 117 -5.76 -14.29 -7.68
C PHE A 117 -4.89 -15.33 -6.96
N PHE A 118 -4.51 -15.04 -5.73
CA PHE A 118 -3.71 -15.93 -4.93
C PHE A 118 -4.55 -17.08 -4.38
N SER A 119 -3.95 -18.25 -4.33
CA SER A 119 -4.57 -19.44 -3.75
C SER A 119 -4.90 -19.22 -2.26
N PRO A 120 -5.94 -19.88 -1.71
CA PRO A 120 -6.26 -19.80 -0.28
C PRO A 120 -5.07 -20.12 0.60
N LYS A 121 -4.26 -21.13 0.21
CA LYS A 121 -3.04 -21.50 0.94
C LYS A 121 -2.03 -20.35 0.97
N ASN A 122 -1.78 -19.69 -0.15
CA ASN A 122 -0.83 -18.58 -0.23
C ASN A 122 -1.30 -17.35 0.56
N LEU A 123 -2.62 -17.14 0.65
CA LEU A 123 -3.19 -16.09 1.50
C LEU A 123 -3.14 -16.44 2.99
N GLU A 124 -3.19 -17.74 3.34
CA GLU A 124 -3.04 -18.22 4.72
C GLU A 124 -1.59 -18.12 5.19
N ASP A 125 -0.63 -18.35 4.29
CA ASP A 125 0.81 -18.27 4.59
C ASP A 125 1.29 -16.80 4.76
N LEU A 126 0.50 -15.82 4.29
CA LEU A 126 0.79 -14.39 4.37
C LEU A 126 0.42 -13.79 5.74
#